data_668417a1f82b1a4c1a0482525be60cc5
#
_entry.id   668417a1f82b1a4c1a0482525be60cc5
#
_cell.length_a   1.000
_cell.length_b   1.000
_cell.length_c   1.000
_cell.angle_alpha   90.00
_cell.angle_beta   90.00
_cell.angle_gamma   90.00
#
_symmetry.space_group_name_H-M   'P 1'
#
loop_
_entity.id
_entity.type
_entity.pdbx_description
1 polymer ?
#
loop_
_entity_poly.entity_id
_entity_poly.type
_entity_poly.pdbx_seq_one_letter_code
_entity_poly.pdbx_strand_id
1 'polypeptide(L)'
;AESCELTVEAVSNLLLGASVDFYLAMNLDGIATLNDMAGGVTVTLEDDFSTLDSEMAQGATITLHGDQAEIYVRSRRNLEIGTNEARMARQEQYMAKLFAQLDTRLQSDQNFSGVLFDALSPYLTTSMSRGRLINTAWTVKDYIRSEPLEISGEHRVGSDGFMQFYADEASLYEAVLDLFYEEAK
;
A
#
# COMPACT_ATOMS: atom_id res chain seq x y z
N ALA A 1 -0.34 14.48 12.24
CA ALA A 1 1.12 14.65 12.24
C ALA A 1 1.76 13.77 13.31
N GLU A 2 1.46 13.94 14.59
CA GLU A 2 2.06 13.17 15.70
C GLU A 2 1.98 11.65 15.50
N SER A 3 0.84 11.12 15.08
CA SER A 3 0.67 9.69 14.78
C SER A 3 1.59 9.21 13.64
N CYS A 4 1.82 10.04 12.63
CA CYS A 4 2.72 9.70 11.53
C CYS A 4 4.19 9.71 11.98
N GLU A 5 4.56 10.64 12.87
CA GLU A 5 5.91 10.73 13.44
C GLU A 5 6.23 9.50 14.30
N LEU A 6 5.28 9.04 15.13
CA LEU A 6 5.41 7.79 15.89
C LEU A 6 5.55 6.57 14.96
N THR A 7 4.85 6.57 13.82
CA THR A 7 5.01 5.50 12.82
C THR A 7 6.39 5.53 12.19
N VAL A 8 6.92 6.72 11.86
CA VAL A 8 8.28 6.88 11.36
C VAL A 8 9.31 6.34 12.34
N GLU A 9 9.18 6.67 13.62
CA GLU A 9 10.04 6.15 14.68
C GLU A 9 9.96 4.62 14.80
N ALA A 10 8.75 4.06 14.80
CA ALA A 10 8.54 2.62 14.86
C ALA A 10 9.16 1.89 13.66
N VAL A 11 9.00 2.43 12.45
CA VAL A 11 9.60 1.87 11.22
C VAL A 11 11.12 2.00 11.26
N SER A 12 11.67 3.15 11.66
CA SER A 12 13.12 3.32 11.81
C SER A 12 13.69 2.30 12.81
N ASN A 13 13.04 2.10 13.95
CA ASN A 13 13.46 1.10 14.94
C ASN A 13 13.41 -0.32 14.37
N LEU A 14 12.35 -0.67 13.63
CA LEU A 14 12.24 -1.97 12.96
C LEU A 14 13.37 -2.17 11.93
N LEU A 15 13.75 -1.12 11.21
CA LEU A 15 14.82 -1.14 10.22
C LEU A 15 16.21 -0.85 10.83
N LEU A 16 16.42 -1.23 12.10
CA LEU A 16 17.70 -1.15 12.82
C LEU A 16 18.31 0.27 12.88
N GLY A 17 17.45 1.29 12.91
CA GLY A 17 17.86 2.70 12.99
C GLY A 17 18.10 3.36 11.62
N ALA A 18 17.72 2.70 10.51
CA ALA A 18 17.73 3.35 9.20
C ALA A 18 16.90 4.62 9.22
N SER A 19 17.37 5.70 8.60
CA SER A 19 16.65 6.95 8.58
C SER A 19 15.40 6.87 7.68
N VAL A 20 14.28 7.36 8.20
CA VAL A 20 13.03 7.54 7.45
C VAL A 20 12.79 9.03 7.34
N ASP A 21 13.15 9.63 6.21
CA ASP A 21 13.19 11.09 6.05
C ASP A 21 11.82 11.71 5.87
N PHE A 22 10.84 10.95 5.36
CA PHE A 22 9.51 11.47 5.01
C PHE A 22 8.42 10.44 5.28
N TYR A 23 7.22 10.96 5.48
CA TYR A 23 6.02 10.16 5.46
C TYR A 23 4.97 10.74 4.52
N LEU A 24 4.14 9.86 4.00
CA LEU A 24 2.92 10.14 3.27
C LEU A 24 1.84 9.18 3.77
N ALA A 25 0.84 9.72 4.43
CA ALA A 25 -0.33 8.97 4.88
C ALA A 25 -1.57 9.45 4.14
N MET A 26 -2.42 8.54 3.72
CA MET A 26 -3.70 8.82 3.09
C MET A 26 -4.81 8.21 3.95
N ASN A 27 -5.89 8.96 4.19
CA ASN A 27 -7.06 8.38 4.82
C ASN A 27 -7.80 7.47 3.82
N LEU A 28 -8.68 6.62 4.34
CA LEU A 28 -9.34 5.60 3.52
C LEU A 28 -10.28 6.20 2.46
N ASP A 29 -10.88 7.37 2.73
CA ASP A 29 -11.77 8.06 1.78
C ASP A 29 -11.01 8.50 0.52
N GLY A 30 -9.68 8.60 0.58
CA GLY A 30 -8.83 8.90 -0.58
C GLY A 30 -8.67 7.72 -1.55
N ILE A 31 -9.00 6.48 -1.15
CA ILE A 31 -8.83 5.30 -2.00
C ILE A 31 -9.69 5.39 -3.26
N ALA A 32 -10.96 5.75 -3.11
CA ALA A 32 -11.89 5.92 -4.24
C ALA A 32 -11.35 6.95 -5.24
N THR A 33 -10.93 8.13 -4.74
CA THR A 33 -10.38 9.19 -5.59
C THR A 33 -9.11 8.74 -6.29
N LEU A 34 -8.17 8.08 -5.59
CA LEU A 34 -6.93 7.59 -6.18
C LEU A 34 -7.19 6.55 -7.28
N ASN A 35 -8.08 5.58 -6.98
CA ASN A 35 -8.48 4.54 -7.92
C ASN A 35 -9.08 5.13 -9.21
N ASP A 36 -10.03 6.05 -9.08
CA ASP A 36 -10.73 6.64 -10.24
C ASP A 36 -9.80 7.53 -11.06
N MET A 37 -8.91 8.29 -10.41
CA MET A 37 -7.87 9.07 -11.09
C MET A 37 -6.89 8.19 -11.88
N ALA A 38 -6.58 7.00 -11.37
CA ALA A 38 -5.77 6.02 -12.11
C ALA A 38 -6.52 5.41 -13.33
N GLY A 39 -7.85 5.50 -13.36
CA GLY A 39 -8.71 4.92 -14.40
C GLY A 39 -9.41 3.63 -13.98
N GLY A 40 -9.38 3.31 -12.69
CA GLY A 40 -9.93 2.10 -12.11
C GLY A 40 -8.99 0.90 -12.19
N VAL A 41 -9.07 0.02 -11.21
CA VAL A 41 -8.28 -1.22 -11.15
C VAL A 41 -9.16 -2.40 -11.51
N THR A 42 -8.79 -3.15 -12.56
CA THR A 42 -9.52 -4.35 -12.98
C THR A 42 -9.04 -5.57 -12.18
N VAL A 43 -9.97 -6.23 -11.49
CA VAL A 43 -9.72 -7.43 -10.68
C VAL A 43 -10.71 -8.53 -11.01
N THR A 44 -10.31 -9.79 -10.79
CA THR A 44 -11.24 -10.91 -10.72
C THR A 44 -11.49 -11.20 -9.25
N LEU A 45 -12.75 -11.22 -8.85
CA LEU A 45 -13.16 -11.36 -7.46
C LEU A 45 -13.12 -12.82 -7.04
N GLU A 46 -12.24 -13.16 -6.10
CA GLU A 46 -12.13 -14.51 -5.52
C GLU A 46 -13.19 -14.74 -4.44
N ASP A 47 -13.56 -13.68 -3.72
CA ASP A 47 -14.60 -13.67 -2.70
C ASP A 47 -15.89 -13.03 -3.22
N ASP A 48 -17.01 -13.31 -2.55
CA ASP A 48 -18.32 -12.69 -2.82
C ASP A 48 -18.50 -11.42 -1.98
N PHE A 49 -18.53 -10.27 -2.64
CA PHE A 49 -18.81 -8.96 -2.06
C PHE A 49 -20.23 -8.47 -2.39
N SER A 50 -21.09 -9.31 -2.99
CA SER A 50 -22.42 -8.91 -3.48
C SER A 50 -23.36 -8.39 -2.39
N THR A 51 -23.10 -8.72 -1.13
CA THR A 51 -23.82 -8.15 0.02
C THR A 51 -23.47 -6.69 0.31
N LEU A 52 -22.33 -6.20 -0.20
CA LEU A 52 -21.87 -4.82 -0.06
C LEU A 52 -22.12 -4.00 -1.33
N ASP A 53 -21.89 -4.61 -2.49
CA ASP A 53 -22.18 -4.07 -3.82
C ASP A 53 -22.60 -5.20 -4.76
N SER A 54 -23.81 -5.10 -5.33
CA SER A 54 -24.39 -6.16 -6.17
C SER A 54 -23.61 -6.50 -7.45
N GLU A 55 -22.74 -5.62 -7.92
CA GLU A 55 -21.85 -5.85 -9.07
C GLU A 55 -20.61 -6.66 -8.69
N MET A 56 -20.32 -6.80 -7.40
CA MET A 56 -19.13 -7.42 -6.87
C MET A 56 -19.35 -8.90 -6.48
N ALA A 57 -19.98 -9.68 -7.34
CA ALA A 57 -20.19 -11.11 -7.10
C ALA A 57 -18.90 -11.92 -7.32
N GLN A 58 -18.73 -13.04 -6.58
CA GLN A 58 -17.61 -13.96 -6.74
C GLN A 58 -17.46 -14.43 -8.19
N GLY A 59 -16.25 -14.49 -8.69
CA GLY A 59 -15.89 -14.87 -10.05
C GLY A 59 -16.06 -13.77 -11.10
N ALA A 60 -16.68 -12.63 -10.74
CA ALA A 60 -16.80 -11.51 -11.66
C ALA A 60 -15.41 -10.86 -11.91
N THR A 61 -15.16 -10.46 -13.15
CA THR A 61 -14.02 -9.59 -13.50
C THR A 61 -14.58 -8.19 -13.75
N ILE A 62 -14.23 -7.26 -12.89
CA ILE A 62 -14.74 -5.90 -12.91
C ILE A 62 -13.62 -4.87 -12.79
N THR A 63 -13.86 -3.68 -13.33
CA THR A 63 -13.03 -2.51 -13.02
C THR A 63 -13.65 -1.79 -11.85
N LEU A 64 -12.92 -1.73 -10.74
CA LEU A 64 -13.36 -1.09 -9.51
C LEU A 64 -13.47 0.42 -9.71
N HIS A 65 -14.58 1.01 -9.30
CA HIS A 65 -14.82 2.45 -9.31
C HIS A 65 -15.39 2.92 -7.96
N GLY A 66 -15.07 4.16 -7.60
CA GLY A 66 -15.56 4.76 -6.38
C GLY A 66 -15.28 3.89 -5.15
N ASP A 67 -16.34 3.65 -4.36
CA ASP A 67 -16.26 2.89 -3.10
C ASP A 67 -15.94 1.41 -3.30
N GLN A 68 -16.09 0.85 -4.50
CA GLN A 68 -15.75 -0.56 -4.78
C GLN A 68 -14.27 -0.85 -4.50
N ALA A 69 -13.38 0.12 -4.76
CA ALA A 69 -11.95 -0.02 -4.45
C ALA A 69 -11.71 -0.15 -2.94
N GLU A 70 -12.38 0.67 -2.12
CA GLU A 70 -12.30 0.58 -0.66
C GLU A 70 -12.90 -0.73 -0.15
N ILE A 71 -14.08 -1.11 -0.63
CA ILE A 71 -14.72 -2.39 -0.31
C ILE A 71 -13.76 -3.54 -0.56
N TYR A 72 -13.11 -3.58 -1.74
CA TYR A 72 -12.22 -4.65 -2.14
C TYR A 72 -11.00 -4.79 -1.22
N VAL A 73 -10.34 -3.68 -0.88
CA VAL A 73 -9.09 -3.72 -0.09
C VAL A 73 -9.31 -3.84 1.42
N ARG A 74 -10.50 -3.49 1.94
CA ARG A 74 -10.78 -3.45 3.38
C ARG A 74 -11.58 -4.62 3.92
N SER A 75 -12.50 -5.18 3.13
CA SER A 75 -13.49 -6.14 3.64
C SER A 75 -12.83 -7.40 4.19
N ARG A 76 -13.30 -7.83 5.36
CA ARG A 76 -12.94 -9.10 6.01
C ARG A 76 -14.15 -9.86 6.49
N ARG A 77 -15.19 -9.14 6.94
CA ARG A 77 -16.41 -9.72 7.51
C ARG A 77 -17.36 -10.11 6.38
N ASN A 78 -18.08 -11.19 6.59
CA ASN A 78 -19.06 -11.73 5.63
C ASN A 78 -18.46 -12.22 4.30
N LEU A 79 -17.15 -12.49 4.27
CA LEU A 79 -16.47 -13.14 3.15
C LEU A 79 -16.23 -14.61 3.50
N GLU A 80 -16.26 -15.48 2.49
CA GLU A 80 -16.02 -16.91 2.66
C GLU A 80 -14.59 -17.17 3.15
N ILE A 81 -13.63 -16.41 2.63
CA ILE A 81 -12.20 -16.44 3.02
C ILE A 81 -11.81 -15.12 3.69
N GLY A 82 -12.49 -14.77 4.78
CA GLY A 82 -12.26 -13.50 5.50
C GLY A 82 -10.99 -13.47 6.36
N THR A 83 -9.94 -14.20 6.01
CA THR A 83 -8.68 -14.22 6.77
C THR A 83 -7.85 -12.95 6.56
N ASN A 84 -6.87 -12.74 7.42
CA ASN A 84 -5.94 -11.62 7.29
C ASN A 84 -5.06 -11.78 6.04
N GLU A 85 -4.61 -13.01 5.78
CA GLU A 85 -3.78 -13.39 4.64
C GLU A 85 -4.52 -13.13 3.31
N ALA A 86 -5.78 -13.54 3.19
CA ALA A 86 -6.59 -13.27 2.00
C ALA A 86 -6.76 -11.76 1.75
N ARG A 87 -6.95 -10.98 2.82
CA ARG A 87 -6.98 -9.51 2.68
C ARG A 87 -5.63 -8.94 2.23
N MET A 88 -4.53 -9.41 2.79
CA MET A 88 -3.18 -8.97 2.39
C MET A 88 -2.93 -9.29 0.92
N ALA A 89 -3.24 -10.51 0.46
CA ALA A 89 -3.11 -10.89 -0.95
C ALA A 89 -3.94 -10.00 -1.89
N ARG A 90 -5.18 -9.65 -1.50
CA ARG A 90 -6.00 -8.69 -2.26
C ARG A 90 -5.38 -7.30 -2.31
N GLN A 91 -4.82 -6.83 -1.18
CA GLN A 91 -4.14 -5.53 -1.12
C GLN A 91 -2.91 -5.50 -2.03
N GLU A 92 -2.09 -6.55 -2.02
CA GLU A 92 -0.92 -6.68 -2.89
C GLU A 92 -1.32 -6.69 -4.37
N GLN A 93 -2.32 -7.50 -4.74
CA GLN A 93 -2.84 -7.55 -6.09
C GLN A 93 -3.36 -6.19 -6.55
N TYR A 94 -4.15 -5.52 -5.70
CA TYR A 94 -4.70 -4.20 -5.99
C TYR A 94 -3.58 -3.17 -6.17
N MET A 95 -2.62 -3.11 -5.25
CA MET A 95 -1.52 -2.15 -5.30
C MET A 95 -0.65 -2.34 -6.53
N ALA A 96 -0.32 -3.59 -6.90
CA ALA A 96 0.47 -3.86 -8.11
C ALA A 96 -0.21 -3.33 -9.37
N LYS A 97 -1.52 -3.56 -9.51
CA LYS A 97 -2.31 -3.08 -10.65
C LYS A 97 -2.52 -1.56 -10.64
N LEU A 98 -2.79 -0.99 -9.46
CA LEU A 98 -2.93 0.46 -9.28
C LEU A 98 -1.66 1.19 -9.73
N PHE A 99 -0.51 0.71 -9.28
CA PHE A 99 0.77 1.31 -9.65
C PHE A 99 1.03 1.22 -11.17
N ALA A 100 0.72 0.10 -11.80
CA ALA A 100 0.84 -0.02 -13.26
C ALA A 100 -0.05 0.97 -14.02
N GLN A 101 -1.27 1.23 -13.51
CA GLN A 101 -2.16 2.25 -14.07
C GLN A 101 -1.60 3.66 -13.87
N LEU A 102 -1.10 3.96 -12.67
CA LEU A 102 -0.48 5.26 -12.36
C LEU A 102 0.75 5.52 -13.23
N ASP A 103 1.62 4.52 -13.40
CA ASP A 103 2.79 4.62 -14.27
C ASP A 103 2.38 4.93 -15.73
N THR A 104 1.35 4.25 -16.24
CA THR A 104 0.79 4.53 -17.58
C THR A 104 0.28 5.95 -17.69
N ARG A 105 -0.43 6.45 -16.69
CA ARG A 105 -0.94 7.83 -16.64
C ARG A 105 0.19 8.86 -16.59
N LEU A 106 1.19 8.63 -15.74
CA LEU A 106 2.36 9.50 -15.61
C LEU A 106 3.17 9.58 -16.92
N GLN A 107 3.28 8.47 -17.66
CA GLN A 107 3.97 8.46 -18.95
C GLN A 107 3.18 9.20 -20.04
N SER A 108 1.86 9.18 -19.98
CA SER A 108 0.99 9.78 -21.00
C SER A 108 0.69 11.26 -20.78
N ASP A 109 0.74 11.75 -19.52
CA ASP A 109 0.43 13.12 -19.13
C ASP A 109 1.41 13.67 -18.10
N GLN A 110 2.23 14.64 -18.52
CA GLN A 110 3.20 15.29 -17.66
C GLN A 110 2.57 16.10 -16.50
N ASN A 111 1.33 16.52 -16.64
CA ASN A 111 0.63 17.28 -15.60
C ASN A 111 -0.10 16.37 -14.60
N PHE A 112 -0.22 15.09 -14.91
CA PHE A 112 -1.02 14.14 -14.13
C PHE A 112 -0.61 14.10 -12.65
N SER A 113 0.70 14.10 -12.34
CA SER A 113 1.19 14.08 -10.96
C SER A 113 0.71 15.28 -10.13
N GLY A 114 0.66 16.47 -10.75
CA GLY A 114 0.15 17.67 -10.11
C GLY A 114 -1.36 17.62 -9.88
N VAL A 115 -2.11 17.18 -10.89
CA VAL A 115 -3.57 17.03 -10.82
C VAL A 115 -3.96 15.97 -9.78
N LEU A 116 -3.25 14.84 -9.76
CA LEU A 116 -3.45 13.76 -8.79
C LEU A 116 -3.18 14.25 -7.37
N PHE A 117 -2.06 14.96 -7.15
CA PHE A 117 -1.77 15.53 -5.83
C PHE A 117 -2.86 16.48 -5.37
N ASP A 118 -3.31 17.40 -6.24
CA ASP A 118 -4.32 18.39 -5.88
C ASP A 118 -5.67 17.72 -5.55
N ALA A 119 -6.05 16.66 -6.26
CA ALA A 119 -7.25 15.88 -5.97
C ALA A 119 -7.15 15.10 -4.65
N LEU A 120 -5.96 14.57 -4.34
CA LEU A 120 -5.74 13.77 -3.13
C LEU A 120 -5.41 14.61 -1.89
N SER A 121 -5.02 15.87 -2.05
CA SER A 121 -4.56 16.73 -0.95
C SER A 121 -5.49 16.79 0.27
N PRO A 122 -6.83 16.74 0.14
CA PRO A 122 -7.75 16.72 1.29
C PRO A 122 -7.64 15.43 2.13
N TYR A 123 -7.13 14.36 1.53
CA TYR A 123 -7.02 13.04 2.13
C TYR A 123 -5.60 12.72 2.63
N LEU A 124 -4.62 13.60 2.34
CA LEU A 124 -3.21 13.35 2.62
C LEU A 124 -2.73 14.07 3.89
N THR A 125 -1.87 13.38 4.63
CA THR A 125 -1.00 13.95 5.65
C THR A 125 0.44 13.57 5.31
N THR A 126 1.31 14.56 5.10
CA THR A 126 2.68 14.32 4.65
C THR A 126 3.64 15.35 5.21
N SER A 127 4.90 14.96 5.41
CA SER A 127 6.03 15.85 5.71
C SER A 127 6.66 16.44 4.46
N MET A 128 6.28 15.97 3.26
CA MET A 128 6.82 16.48 1.99
C MET A 128 6.05 17.72 1.51
N SER A 129 6.77 18.66 0.90
CA SER A 129 6.11 19.70 0.10
C SER A 129 5.54 19.11 -1.19
N ARG A 130 4.51 19.80 -1.76
CA ARG A 130 3.92 19.42 -3.06
C ARG A 130 4.98 19.20 -4.15
N GLY A 131 5.92 20.12 -4.30
CA GLY A 131 6.97 20.03 -5.30
C GLY A 131 7.87 18.81 -5.10
N ARG A 132 8.20 18.49 -3.85
CA ARG A 132 9.01 17.32 -3.52
C ARG A 132 8.27 16.02 -3.82
N LEU A 133 6.99 15.92 -3.49
CA LEU A 133 6.16 14.75 -3.81
C LEU A 133 6.10 14.51 -5.32
N ILE A 134 5.83 15.56 -6.11
CA ILE A 134 5.78 15.48 -7.57
C ILE A 134 7.14 15.03 -8.12
N ASN A 135 8.24 15.64 -7.66
CA ASN A 135 9.57 15.25 -8.11
C ASN A 135 9.91 13.81 -7.73
N THR A 136 9.54 13.37 -6.52
CA THR A 136 9.73 11.97 -6.12
C THR A 136 8.95 11.01 -7.03
N ALA A 137 7.69 11.29 -7.32
CA ALA A 137 6.89 10.48 -8.23
C ALA A 137 7.54 10.35 -9.62
N TRP A 138 8.07 11.47 -10.17
CA TRP A 138 8.81 11.48 -11.42
C TRP A 138 10.13 10.70 -11.36
N THR A 139 10.82 10.74 -10.24
CA THR A 139 12.09 10.01 -10.05
C THR A 139 11.87 8.50 -10.01
N VAL A 140 10.84 8.05 -9.27
CA VAL A 140 10.60 6.63 -9.03
C VAL A 140 9.76 5.92 -10.10
N LYS A 141 9.12 6.67 -11.03
CA LYS A 141 8.26 6.09 -12.06
C LYS A 141 8.96 5.04 -12.95
N ASP A 142 10.26 5.21 -13.16
CA ASP A 142 11.07 4.33 -13.99
C ASP A 142 11.84 3.27 -13.17
N TYR A 143 11.64 3.22 -11.84
CA TYR A 143 12.31 2.24 -10.99
C TYR A 143 11.66 0.87 -11.15
N ILE A 144 12.51 -0.14 -11.20
CA ILE A 144 12.08 -1.54 -11.15
C ILE A 144 11.79 -1.87 -9.69
N ARG A 145 10.61 -2.41 -9.43
CA ARG A 145 10.27 -2.94 -8.11
C ARG A 145 10.97 -4.27 -7.91
N SER A 146 11.65 -4.42 -6.78
CA SER A 146 12.13 -5.72 -6.33
C SER A 146 10.97 -6.59 -5.86
N GLU A 147 11.17 -7.90 -5.85
CA GLU A 147 10.28 -8.81 -5.14
C GLU A 147 10.27 -8.45 -3.64
N PRO A 148 9.13 -8.64 -2.96
CA PRO A 148 9.06 -8.45 -1.52
C PRO A 148 10.04 -9.36 -0.80
N LEU A 149 10.73 -8.84 0.21
CA LEU A 149 11.54 -9.64 1.10
C LEU A 149 10.67 -10.24 2.20
N GLU A 150 10.80 -11.56 2.40
CA GLU A 150 10.12 -12.26 3.47
C GLU A 150 11.00 -12.29 4.72
N ILE A 151 10.44 -11.83 5.84
CA ILE A 151 11.10 -11.93 7.15
C ILE A 151 10.53 -13.13 7.87
N SER A 152 11.39 -14.07 8.26
CA SER A 152 11.03 -15.21 9.08
C SER A 152 10.59 -14.78 10.48
N GLY A 153 9.72 -15.55 11.12
CA GLY A 153 9.27 -15.25 12.47
C GLY A 153 8.14 -16.17 12.95
N GLU A 154 7.63 -15.88 14.13
CA GLU A 154 6.58 -16.67 14.76
C GLU A 154 5.37 -15.80 15.12
N HIS A 155 4.18 -16.35 14.91
CA HIS A 155 2.94 -15.77 15.42
C HIS A 155 2.68 -16.25 16.85
N ARG A 156 2.51 -15.33 17.79
CA ARG A 156 2.18 -15.61 19.21
C ARG A 156 1.08 -14.69 19.68
N VAL A 157 0.27 -15.17 20.63
CA VAL A 157 -0.70 -14.31 21.32
C VAL A 157 0.05 -13.47 22.35
N GLY A 158 -0.02 -12.16 22.22
CA GLY A 158 0.58 -11.21 23.16
C GLY A 158 -0.16 -11.16 24.50
N SER A 159 0.42 -10.47 25.49
CA SER A 159 -0.19 -10.27 26.81
C SER A 159 -1.50 -9.47 26.76
N ASP A 160 -1.73 -8.75 25.69
CA ASP A 160 -2.95 -7.99 25.38
C ASP A 160 -4.06 -8.85 24.72
N GLY A 161 -3.79 -10.17 24.50
CA GLY A 161 -4.72 -11.11 23.89
C GLY A 161 -4.80 -11.04 22.36
N PHE A 162 -3.97 -10.20 21.72
CA PHE A 162 -3.91 -10.08 20.27
C PHE A 162 -2.77 -10.93 19.68
N MET A 163 -2.99 -11.41 18.45
CA MET A 163 -1.95 -12.09 17.70
C MET A 163 -0.86 -11.09 17.30
N GLN A 164 0.38 -11.38 17.65
CA GLN A 164 1.57 -10.59 17.33
C GLN A 164 2.53 -11.45 16.52
N PHE A 165 3.24 -10.82 15.59
CA PHE A 165 4.32 -11.45 14.84
C PHE A 165 5.66 -11.05 15.47
N TYR A 166 6.45 -12.05 15.83
CA TYR A 166 7.81 -11.89 16.34
C TYR A 166 8.79 -12.25 15.25
N ALA A 167 9.37 -11.23 14.63
CA ALA A 167 10.37 -11.41 13.59
C ALA A 167 11.62 -12.10 14.14
N ASP A 168 12.21 -13.00 13.36
CA ASP A 168 13.55 -13.52 13.63
C ASP A 168 14.58 -12.42 13.39
N GLU A 169 15.42 -12.15 14.40
CA GLU A 169 16.37 -11.03 14.37
C GLU A 169 17.43 -11.20 13.26
N ALA A 170 17.87 -12.43 12.98
CA ALA A 170 18.86 -12.67 11.94
C ALA A 170 18.26 -12.45 10.55
N SER A 171 17.04 -12.95 10.30
CA SER A 171 16.31 -12.74 9.06
C SER A 171 16.02 -11.26 8.82
N LEU A 172 15.62 -10.52 9.86
CA LEU A 172 15.41 -9.07 9.77
C LEU A 172 16.70 -8.33 9.45
N TYR A 173 17.80 -8.68 10.12
CA TYR A 173 19.11 -8.07 9.90
C TYR A 173 19.60 -8.28 8.46
N GLU A 174 19.50 -9.50 7.93
CA GLU A 174 19.85 -9.82 6.55
C GLU A 174 19.00 -9.00 5.56
N ALA A 175 17.68 -8.95 5.76
CA ALA A 175 16.78 -8.17 4.91
C ALA A 175 17.14 -6.67 4.91
N VAL A 176 17.50 -6.10 6.06
CA VAL A 176 17.91 -4.70 6.14
C VAL A 176 19.25 -4.46 5.44
N LEU A 177 20.20 -5.39 5.56
CA LEU A 177 21.47 -5.30 4.84
C LEU A 177 21.25 -5.34 3.32
N ASP A 178 20.44 -6.27 2.84
CA ASP A 178 20.16 -6.41 1.41
C ASP A 178 19.46 -5.17 0.81
N LEU A 179 18.63 -4.50 1.61
CA LEU A 179 17.86 -3.33 1.14
C LEU A 179 18.67 -2.02 1.17
N PHE A 180 19.53 -1.83 2.17
CA PHE A 180 20.08 -0.50 2.46
C PHE A 180 21.61 -0.43 2.40
N TYR A 181 22.30 -1.56 2.26
CA TYR A 181 23.75 -1.60 2.31
C TYR A 181 24.33 -2.37 1.13
N GLU A 182 25.41 -1.88 0.55
CA GLU A 182 26.24 -2.58 -0.42
C GLU A 182 27.48 -3.14 0.29
N GLU A 183 27.96 -4.31 -0.17
CA GLU A 183 29.25 -4.82 0.31
C GLU A 183 30.38 -3.80 0.03
N ALA A 184 31.16 -3.51 1.05
CA ALA A 184 32.35 -2.67 0.90
C ALA A 184 33.35 -3.38 -0.04
N LYS A 185 33.65 -2.75 -1.17
CA LYS A 185 34.65 -3.23 -2.14
C LYS A 185 36.08 -2.99 -1.65
#